data_4ff596c3905dc20ca5ba16c006bab191
#
_entry.id   4ff596c3905dc20ca5ba16c006bab191
#
_cell.length_a   1.000
_cell.length_b   1.000
_cell.length_c   1.000
_cell.angle_alpha   90.00
_cell.angle_beta   90.00
_cell.angle_gamma   90.00
#
_symmetry.space_group_name_H-M   'P 1'
#
loop_
_entity.id
_entity.type
_entity.pdbx_description
1 polymer ?
#
loop_
_entity_poly.entity_id
_entity_poly.type
_entity_poly.pdbx_seq_one_letter_code
_entity_poly.pdbx_strand_id
1 'polypeptide(L)'
;MSYLDILHQYWGYPDFRGIQKDIIESIGSGKDTLGLMQTGGGKSLTFQVPALAQEGVCLVITPLIALMKDQVDHLRHQGITAAAIYSGMRHDDIITTLENCTFGGIKLLYISPERIGSDIFQAKLRHIKVSFITVDEAHCISQWGYDFRPSYLQIADIRKLVPNAPILALTATATPEVVDDIQDRLGFKEKNVFRMSFERKNLAYVVRQTEDKEAEMVHILQSIPKTAIVYCRSRKRTKEIAQMLTEHGISATWYHAGLEPGVKDQRQNDWQNDKIRVMVATNAFGMGIDKPNVRVVIHIDSPSSLEAYFQEAGRAGRDGNKAYAVLLYNGHDNRTLQKRIEDTFPPKDYIQTVYEHLAYFYQIGVGSGYGCIFEFPIDKFCNTFKHFPIRVNAALTILQRAGYIDYEQNPDTKARVRFLLNRDDLYRLDSLTDKENDVVTALLRNYGGLFSDSGYIDESYIAQEAGLDRNQTYMVLVNLSKKRIINFIPRKNTPLISYTQDRVDGVDVILNKSVYEDRKEQFIKRINSVINYAQNERVCRSRQLLSYFGETKSKDCEQCDVCLSHTKEDDTDEKELIREQLLTFLADGQKHPITEIRQLNDDWDFVQQVMREMVLEEEILMDGSFLLLP
;
A
#
# COMPACT_ATOMS: atom_id res chain seq x y z
N MET A 1 -35.21 -7.67 -4.93
CA MET A 1 -34.39 -8.64 -4.20
C MET A 1 -33.79 -7.90 -3.02
N SER A 2 -33.88 -8.41 -1.79
CA SER A 2 -33.25 -7.76 -0.63
C SER A 2 -31.73 -7.89 -0.69
N TYR A 3 -31.00 -7.05 0.03
CA TYR A 3 -29.52 -7.16 0.10
C TYR A 3 -29.07 -8.53 0.65
N LEU A 4 -29.84 -9.10 1.58
CA LEU A 4 -29.55 -10.41 2.16
C LEU A 4 -29.77 -11.54 1.13
N ASP A 5 -30.81 -11.45 0.31
CA ASP A 5 -31.06 -12.45 -0.76
C ASP A 5 -29.89 -12.46 -1.76
N ILE A 6 -29.39 -11.27 -2.13
CA ILE A 6 -28.22 -11.13 -3.01
C ILE A 6 -26.97 -11.74 -2.39
N LEU A 7 -26.73 -11.47 -1.10
CA LEU A 7 -25.60 -12.05 -0.37
C LEU A 7 -25.66 -13.58 -0.36
N HIS A 8 -26.83 -14.16 -0.08
CA HIS A 8 -27.04 -15.60 -0.10
C HIS A 8 -26.83 -16.19 -1.49
N GLN A 9 -27.41 -15.56 -2.52
CA GLN A 9 -27.40 -16.08 -3.89
C GLN A 9 -25.98 -16.13 -4.48
N TYR A 10 -25.19 -15.06 -4.31
CA TYR A 10 -23.90 -14.94 -4.99
C TYR A 10 -22.70 -15.36 -4.14
N TRP A 11 -22.78 -15.23 -2.82
CA TRP A 11 -21.65 -15.56 -1.92
C TRP A 11 -21.95 -16.69 -0.95
N GLY A 12 -23.20 -17.10 -0.77
CA GLY A 12 -23.59 -18.18 0.14
C GLY A 12 -23.44 -17.86 1.62
N TYR A 13 -23.22 -16.57 1.98
CA TYR A 13 -23.09 -16.19 3.38
C TYR A 13 -24.45 -15.99 4.04
N PRO A 14 -24.64 -16.47 5.29
CA PRO A 14 -25.91 -16.42 5.98
C PRO A 14 -26.31 -15.02 6.45
N ASP A 15 -25.34 -14.12 6.68
CA ASP A 15 -25.58 -12.74 7.14
C ASP A 15 -24.38 -11.83 6.89
N PHE A 16 -24.59 -10.53 7.01
CA PHE A 16 -23.52 -9.52 6.96
C PHE A 16 -22.72 -9.50 8.24
N ARG A 17 -21.43 -9.14 8.13
CA ARG A 17 -20.50 -9.07 9.26
C ARG A 17 -20.28 -7.64 9.72
N GLY A 18 -20.29 -7.40 11.05
CA GLY A 18 -19.98 -6.10 11.63
C GLY A 18 -20.82 -4.98 11.02
N ILE A 19 -20.16 -3.93 10.52
CA ILE A 19 -20.81 -2.73 9.96
C ILE A 19 -21.16 -2.84 8.46
N GLN A 20 -21.03 -4.00 7.84
CA GLN A 20 -21.30 -4.16 6.39
C GLN A 20 -22.72 -3.76 6.04
N LYS A 21 -23.71 -4.21 6.84
CA LYS A 21 -25.11 -3.90 6.64
C LYS A 21 -25.38 -2.41 6.71
N ASP A 22 -24.85 -1.73 7.70
CA ASP A 22 -25.05 -0.30 7.92
C ASP A 22 -24.49 0.53 6.74
N ILE A 23 -23.30 0.15 6.24
CA ILE A 23 -22.69 0.77 5.06
C ILE A 23 -23.55 0.54 3.82
N ILE A 24 -24.03 -0.70 3.58
CA ILE A 24 -24.86 -1.06 2.44
C ILE A 24 -26.18 -0.28 2.46
N GLU A 25 -26.85 -0.19 3.60
CA GLU A 25 -28.09 0.56 3.76
C GLU A 25 -27.87 2.07 3.59
N SER A 26 -26.75 2.60 4.10
CA SER A 26 -26.39 4.00 3.96
C SER A 26 -26.18 4.41 2.51
N ILE A 27 -25.29 3.71 1.78
CA ILE A 27 -25.05 4.00 0.36
C ILE A 27 -26.30 3.70 -0.48
N GLY A 28 -27.04 2.65 -0.14
CA GLY A 28 -28.30 2.26 -0.77
C GLY A 28 -29.39 3.31 -0.64
N SER A 29 -29.38 4.09 0.43
CA SER A 29 -30.28 5.23 0.64
C SER A 29 -29.86 6.53 -0.07
N GLY A 30 -28.76 6.52 -0.82
CA GLY A 30 -28.24 7.67 -1.56
C GLY A 30 -27.38 8.63 -0.75
N LYS A 31 -26.86 8.20 0.40
CA LYS A 31 -25.96 9.02 1.25
C LYS A 31 -24.50 8.76 0.91
N ASP A 32 -23.70 9.83 0.86
CA ASP A 32 -22.26 9.70 0.87
C ASP A 32 -21.82 8.96 2.14
N THR A 33 -20.94 7.97 2.00
CA THR A 33 -20.63 7.04 3.09
C THR A 33 -19.13 6.75 3.14
N LEU A 34 -18.52 6.88 4.30
CA LEU A 34 -17.14 6.44 4.54
C LEU A 34 -17.13 5.21 5.46
N GLY A 35 -16.61 4.09 4.96
CA GLY A 35 -16.45 2.86 5.70
C GLY A 35 -14.99 2.63 6.12
N LEU A 36 -14.73 2.63 7.43
CA LEU A 36 -13.44 2.23 8.01
C LEU A 36 -13.53 0.76 8.42
N MET A 37 -12.90 -0.11 7.65
CA MET A 37 -12.95 -1.55 7.85
C MET A 37 -11.56 -2.15 7.75
N GLN A 38 -11.21 -3.00 8.70
CA GLN A 38 -9.93 -3.71 8.69
C GLN A 38 -9.70 -4.53 7.41
N THR A 39 -8.44 -4.79 7.11
CA THR A 39 -8.08 -5.69 6.00
C THR A 39 -8.64 -7.10 6.28
N GLY A 40 -9.32 -7.70 5.28
CA GLY A 40 -10.02 -8.97 5.47
C GLY A 40 -11.44 -8.83 6.07
N GLY A 41 -11.89 -7.63 6.41
CA GLY A 41 -13.24 -7.36 6.93
C GLY A 41 -14.37 -7.44 5.90
N GLY A 42 -14.08 -7.83 4.65
CA GLY A 42 -15.08 -7.97 3.59
C GLY A 42 -15.54 -6.64 3.00
N LYS A 43 -14.64 -5.66 2.84
CA LYS A 43 -14.91 -4.34 2.21
C LYS A 43 -15.59 -4.47 0.85
N SER A 44 -15.20 -5.44 0.01
CA SER A 44 -15.75 -5.59 -1.34
C SER A 44 -17.25 -5.86 -1.34
N LEU A 45 -17.79 -6.60 -0.37
CA LEU A 45 -19.22 -6.87 -0.26
C LEU A 45 -20.05 -5.60 -0.05
N THR A 46 -19.48 -4.58 0.61
CA THR A 46 -20.19 -3.34 0.93
C THR A 46 -20.55 -2.51 -0.30
N PHE A 47 -19.89 -2.75 -1.44
CA PHE A 47 -20.28 -2.11 -2.71
C PHE A 47 -20.79 -3.13 -3.74
N GLN A 48 -20.36 -4.38 -3.71
CA GLN A 48 -20.81 -5.40 -4.68
C GLN A 48 -22.29 -5.74 -4.48
N VAL A 49 -22.73 -5.92 -3.25
CA VAL A 49 -24.14 -6.24 -2.94
C VAL A 49 -25.10 -5.11 -3.33
N PRO A 50 -24.89 -3.85 -2.92
CA PRO A 50 -25.80 -2.76 -3.34
C PRO A 50 -25.71 -2.45 -4.84
N ALA A 51 -24.58 -2.69 -5.51
CA ALA A 51 -24.48 -2.56 -6.96
C ALA A 51 -25.42 -3.51 -7.71
N LEU A 52 -25.58 -4.75 -7.21
CA LEU A 52 -26.50 -5.73 -7.80
C LEU A 52 -27.97 -5.39 -7.54
N ALA A 53 -28.26 -4.76 -6.41
CA ALA A 53 -29.63 -4.38 -6.02
C ALA A 53 -30.16 -3.15 -6.77
N GLN A 54 -29.27 -2.26 -7.21
CA GLN A 54 -29.63 -0.99 -7.82
C GLN A 54 -29.58 -1.05 -9.35
N GLU A 55 -30.34 -0.20 -10.00
CA GLU A 55 -30.21 0.01 -11.44
C GLU A 55 -29.00 0.87 -11.78
N GLY A 56 -28.33 0.56 -12.89
CA GLY A 56 -27.16 1.29 -13.36
C GLY A 56 -25.86 0.58 -13.01
N VAL A 57 -24.76 1.30 -13.16
CA VAL A 57 -23.39 0.81 -13.01
C VAL A 57 -22.79 1.37 -11.72
N CYS A 58 -22.21 0.52 -10.88
CA CYS A 58 -21.31 0.96 -9.82
C CYS A 58 -19.92 1.22 -10.41
N LEU A 59 -19.45 2.47 -10.29
CA LEU A 59 -18.11 2.85 -10.70
C LEU A 59 -17.15 2.64 -9.54
N VAL A 60 -16.20 1.69 -9.67
CA VAL A 60 -15.22 1.35 -8.64
C VAL A 60 -13.86 1.90 -9.00
N ILE A 61 -13.37 2.86 -8.23
CA ILE A 61 -12.05 3.47 -8.41
C ILE A 61 -11.08 2.79 -7.46
N THR A 62 -10.04 2.17 -8.00
CA THR A 62 -9.03 1.43 -7.23
C THR A 62 -7.63 1.63 -7.81
N PRO A 63 -6.57 1.70 -6.97
CA PRO A 63 -5.25 2.12 -7.42
C PRO A 63 -4.42 1.02 -8.08
N LEU A 64 -4.87 -0.24 -8.04
CA LEU A 64 -4.08 -1.39 -8.44
C LEU A 64 -4.72 -2.20 -9.56
N ILE A 65 -4.06 -2.23 -10.71
CA ILE A 65 -4.51 -2.97 -11.90
C ILE A 65 -4.62 -4.48 -11.62
N ALA A 66 -3.67 -5.07 -10.88
CA ALA A 66 -3.70 -6.49 -10.55
C ALA A 66 -4.94 -6.84 -9.72
N LEU A 67 -5.18 -6.09 -8.62
CA LEU A 67 -6.37 -6.28 -7.77
C LEU A 67 -7.68 -6.11 -8.57
N MET A 68 -7.71 -5.11 -9.46
CA MET A 68 -8.84 -4.83 -10.32
C MET A 68 -9.17 -6.04 -11.21
N LYS A 69 -8.15 -6.65 -11.84
CA LYS A 69 -8.31 -7.86 -12.67
C LYS A 69 -8.82 -9.04 -11.85
N ASP A 70 -8.19 -9.32 -10.73
CA ASP A 70 -8.57 -10.41 -9.83
C ASP A 70 -10.03 -10.27 -9.36
N GLN A 71 -10.44 -9.05 -8.99
CA GLN A 71 -11.83 -8.77 -8.58
C GLN A 71 -12.82 -8.98 -9.73
N VAL A 72 -12.50 -8.48 -10.93
CA VAL A 72 -13.35 -8.66 -12.12
C VAL A 72 -13.49 -10.13 -12.49
N ASP A 73 -12.39 -10.87 -12.48
CA ASP A 73 -12.40 -12.30 -12.82
C ASP A 73 -13.19 -13.10 -11.79
N HIS A 74 -13.01 -12.81 -10.50
CA HIS A 74 -13.80 -13.44 -9.43
C HIS A 74 -15.31 -13.18 -9.59
N LEU A 75 -15.72 -11.94 -9.85
CA LEU A 75 -17.11 -11.57 -10.07
C LEU A 75 -17.70 -12.27 -11.29
N ARG A 76 -16.95 -12.36 -12.40
CA ARG A 76 -17.38 -13.08 -13.61
C ARG A 76 -17.59 -14.55 -13.36
N HIS A 77 -16.73 -15.21 -12.58
CA HIS A 77 -16.92 -16.61 -12.18
C HIS A 77 -18.19 -16.83 -11.33
N GLN A 78 -18.62 -15.80 -10.59
CA GLN A 78 -19.90 -15.81 -9.86
C GLN A 78 -21.10 -15.45 -10.74
N GLY A 79 -20.93 -15.24 -12.05
CA GLY A 79 -22.00 -14.83 -12.97
C GLY A 79 -22.37 -13.34 -12.90
N ILE A 80 -21.55 -12.51 -12.26
CA ILE A 80 -21.76 -11.06 -12.15
C ILE A 80 -21.04 -10.35 -13.29
N THR A 81 -21.75 -9.48 -14.02
CA THR A 81 -21.19 -8.72 -15.13
C THR A 81 -20.30 -7.58 -14.63
N ALA A 82 -19.00 -7.76 -14.69
CA ALA A 82 -18.02 -6.78 -14.30
C ALA A 82 -16.98 -6.56 -15.41
N ALA A 83 -16.43 -5.35 -15.48
CA ALA A 83 -15.38 -4.98 -16.40
C ALA A 83 -14.37 -4.04 -15.74
N ALA A 84 -13.18 -3.92 -16.35
CA ALA A 84 -12.15 -3.02 -15.89
C ALA A 84 -11.61 -2.15 -17.03
N ILE A 85 -11.27 -0.89 -16.72
CA ILE A 85 -10.56 0.05 -17.61
C ILE A 85 -9.32 0.55 -16.88
N TYR A 86 -8.15 0.26 -17.46
CA TYR A 86 -6.86 0.60 -16.86
C TYR A 86 -5.84 1.03 -17.91
N SER A 87 -4.71 1.55 -17.48
CA SER A 87 -3.61 1.95 -18.36
C SER A 87 -3.03 0.74 -19.08
N GLY A 88 -2.83 0.86 -20.42
CA GLY A 88 -2.31 -0.23 -21.27
C GLY A 88 -3.37 -1.04 -22.01
N MET A 89 -4.68 -0.77 -21.81
CA MET A 89 -5.74 -1.34 -22.64
C MET A 89 -5.78 -0.69 -24.02
N ARG A 90 -6.21 -1.45 -25.02
CA ARG A 90 -6.44 -0.94 -26.36
C ARG A 90 -7.63 0.03 -26.35
N HIS A 91 -7.56 1.03 -27.21
CA HIS A 91 -8.59 2.06 -27.31
C HIS A 91 -9.99 1.48 -27.62
N ASP A 92 -10.05 0.55 -28.57
CA ASP A 92 -11.30 -0.11 -28.98
C ASP A 92 -11.92 -0.92 -27.84
N ASP A 93 -11.10 -1.59 -27.04
CA ASP A 93 -11.56 -2.35 -25.87
C ASP A 93 -12.17 -1.42 -24.81
N ILE A 94 -11.58 -0.21 -24.64
CA ILE A 94 -12.11 0.81 -23.73
C ILE A 94 -13.48 1.32 -24.24
N ILE A 95 -13.58 1.66 -25.52
CA ILE A 95 -14.86 2.12 -26.13
C ILE A 95 -15.92 1.05 -25.98
N THR A 96 -15.63 -0.18 -26.37
CA THR A 96 -16.55 -1.31 -26.27
C THR A 96 -17.03 -1.52 -24.83
N THR A 97 -16.11 -1.44 -23.86
CA THR A 97 -16.46 -1.56 -22.45
C THR A 97 -17.39 -0.45 -21.99
N LEU A 98 -17.12 0.80 -22.37
CA LEU A 98 -17.97 1.95 -22.01
C LEU A 98 -19.35 1.89 -22.70
N GLU A 99 -19.43 1.40 -23.94
CA GLU A 99 -20.70 1.16 -24.64
C GLU A 99 -21.52 0.09 -23.94
N ASN A 100 -20.90 -1.01 -23.55
CA ASN A 100 -21.57 -2.04 -22.75
C ASN A 100 -22.11 -1.51 -21.42
N CYS A 101 -21.41 -0.55 -20.78
CA CYS A 101 -21.93 0.15 -19.59
C CYS A 101 -23.18 0.99 -19.93
N THR A 102 -23.17 1.69 -21.06
CA THR A 102 -24.29 2.53 -21.50
C THR A 102 -25.56 1.72 -21.78
N PHE A 103 -25.39 0.52 -22.36
CA PHE A 103 -26.51 -0.39 -22.68
C PHE A 103 -26.91 -1.33 -21.52
N GLY A 104 -26.34 -1.16 -20.31
CA GLY A 104 -26.71 -1.92 -19.13
C GLY A 104 -26.13 -3.34 -19.05
N GLY A 105 -25.15 -3.67 -19.90
CA GLY A 105 -24.47 -4.99 -19.91
C GLY A 105 -23.48 -5.20 -18.78
N ILE A 106 -23.14 -4.14 -18.02
CA ILE A 106 -22.14 -4.18 -16.93
C ILE A 106 -22.74 -3.61 -15.66
N LYS A 107 -22.55 -4.31 -14.54
CA LYS A 107 -23.00 -3.88 -13.21
C LYS A 107 -21.90 -3.20 -12.41
N LEU A 108 -20.64 -3.65 -12.52
CA LEU A 108 -19.49 -3.07 -11.84
C LEU A 108 -18.43 -2.71 -12.88
N LEU A 109 -18.07 -1.43 -12.94
CA LEU A 109 -16.96 -0.95 -13.76
C LEU A 109 -15.81 -0.52 -12.86
N TYR A 110 -14.72 -1.26 -12.89
CA TYR A 110 -13.48 -0.90 -12.21
C TYR A 110 -12.65 0.02 -13.10
N ILE A 111 -12.11 1.08 -12.51
CA ILE A 111 -11.30 2.05 -13.24
C ILE A 111 -10.09 2.49 -12.42
N SER A 112 -8.93 2.63 -13.09
CA SER A 112 -7.77 3.25 -12.46
C SER A 112 -7.93 4.78 -12.39
N PRO A 113 -7.47 5.43 -11.32
CA PRO A 113 -7.67 6.88 -11.13
C PRO A 113 -7.05 7.73 -12.25
N GLU A 114 -5.99 7.26 -12.91
CA GLU A 114 -5.35 7.94 -14.04
C GLU A 114 -6.25 8.04 -15.29
N ARG A 115 -7.26 7.19 -15.40
CA ARG A 115 -8.21 7.18 -16.51
C ARG A 115 -9.37 8.16 -16.35
N ILE A 116 -9.57 8.69 -15.17
CA ILE A 116 -10.66 9.64 -14.86
C ILE A 116 -10.54 10.92 -15.70
N GLY A 117 -9.32 11.41 -15.93
CA GLY A 117 -9.04 12.59 -16.74
C GLY A 117 -9.16 12.38 -18.27
N SER A 118 -9.42 11.17 -18.75
CA SER A 118 -9.49 10.87 -20.18
C SER A 118 -10.78 11.45 -20.79
N ASP A 119 -10.65 12.24 -21.87
CA ASP A 119 -11.78 12.88 -22.56
C ASP A 119 -12.86 11.86 -22.99
N ILE A 120 -12.43 10.69 -23.47
CA ILE A 120 -13.34 9.63 -23.91
C ILE A 120 -14.13 9.08 -22.75
N PHE A 121 -13.47 8.82 -21.61
CA PHE A 121 -14.15 8.35 -20.42
C PHE A 121 -15.18 9.38 -19.94
N GLN A 122 -14.78 10.65 -19.82
CA GLN A 122 -15.66 11.71 -19.37
C GLN A 122 -16.84 11.94 -20.32
N ALA A 123 -16.62 11.89 -21.66
CA ALA A 123 -17.69 12.03 -22.64
C ALA A 123 -18.71 10.88 -22.54
N LYS A 124 -18.26 9.64 -22.43
CA LYS A 124 -19.13 8.45 -22.33
C LYS A 124 -19.82 8.36 -20.96
N LEU A 125 -19.16 8.77 -19.88
CA LEU A 125 -19.70 8.72 -18.51
C LEU A 125 -21.00 9.51 -18.38
N ARG A 126 -21.16 10.60 -19.10
CA ARG A 126 -22.40 11.42 -19.13
C ARG A 126 -23.63 10.65 -19.62
N HIS A 127 -23.41 9.57 -20.38
CA HIS A 127 -24.47 8.72 -20.94
C HIS A 127 -24.66 7.42 -20.16
N ILE A 128 -23.82 7.15 -19.17
CA ILE A 128 -23.90 5.95 -18.32
C ILE A 128 -24.74 6.29 -17.09
N LYS A 129 -25.74 5.47 -16.80
CA LYS A 129 -26.50 5.56 -15.54
C LYS A 129 -25.63 5.01 -14.42
N VAL A 130 -24.96 5.89 -13.66
CA VAL A 130 -24.14 5.52 -12.49
C VAL A 130 -25.06 5.41 -11.27
N SER A 131 -25.06 4.24 -10.61
CA SER A 131 -25.81 4.02 -9.37
C SER A 131 -25.13 4.72 -8.18
N PHE A 132 -23.85 4.48 -8.01
CA PHE A 132 -22.98 5.16 -7.03
C PHE A 132 -21.52 4.97 -7.43
N ILE A 133 -20.63 5.73 -6.79
CA ILE A 133 -19.18 5.68 -6.99
C ILE A 133 -18.55 5.05 -5.76
N THR A 134 -17.73 4.03 -5.94
CA THR A 134 -16.91 3.45 -4.87
C THR A 134 -15.47 3.90 -5.02
N VAL A 135 -14.89 4.42 -3.96
CA VAL A 135 -13.48 4.80 -3.88
C VAL A 135 -12.80 3.84 -2.93
N ASP A 136 -12.13 2.83 -3.48
CA ASP A 136 -11.34 1.88 -2.69
C ASP A 136 -9.98 2.49 -2.36
N GLU A 137 -9.40 2.08 -1.22
CA GLU A 137 -8.17 2.66 -0.64
C GLU A 137 -8.26 4.21 -0.58
N ALA A 138 -9.40 4.72 -0.09
CA ALA A 138 -9.72 6.14 -0.08
C ALA A 138 -8.68 7.02 0.64
N HIS A 139 -7.85 6.44 1.52
CA HIS A 139 -6.73 7.15 2.15
C HIS A 139 -5.72 7.72 1.14
N CYS A 140 -5.70 7.18 -0.10
CA CYS A 140 -4.84 7.70 -1.16
C CYS A 140 -5.21 9.12 -1.62
N ILE A 141 -6.43 9.62 -1.35
CA ILE A 141 -6.83 11.00 -1.68
C ILE A 141 -6.24 12.02 -0.73
N SER A 142 -5.91 11.59 0.49
CA SER A 142 -5.43 12.48 1.54
C SER A 142 -3.94 12.74 1.41
N GLN A 143 -3.57 14.01 1.38
CA GLN A 143 -2.16 14.41 1.45
C GLN A 143 -1.53 14.08 2.80
N TRP A 144 -2.35 13.90 3.82
CA TRP A 144 -1.99 13.47 5.16
C TRP A 144 -1.88 11.94 5.26
N GLY A 145 -2.33 11.19 4.25
CA GLY A 145 -2.22 9.74 4.14
C GLY A 145 -0.77 9.28 3.86
N TYR A 146 -0.46 8.03 4.20
CA TYR A 146 0.87 7.45 3.99
C TYR A 146 1.15 7.08 2.52
N ASP A 147 0.11 6.85 1.70
CA ASP A 147 0.18 6.52 0.26
C ASP A 147 -0.63 7.51 -0.59
N PHE A 148 -0.30 8.80 -0.46
CA PHE A 148 -0.96 9.84 -1.24
C PHE A 148 -0.69 9.69 -2.75
N ARG A 149 -1.77 9.70 -3.54
CA ARG A 149 -1.73 9.62 -5.00
C ARG A 149 -2.43 10.83 -5.62
N PRO A 150 -1.71 11.71 -6.35
CA PRO A 150 -2.29 12.91 -6.96
C PRO A 150 -3.49 12.62 -7.87
N SER A 151 -3.49 11.49 -8.59
CA SER A 151 -4.59 11.07 -9.46
C SER A 151 -5.92 10.89 -8.72
N TYR A 152 -5.90 10.60 -7.41
CA TYR A 152 -7.10 10.51 -6.58
C TYR A 152 -7.81 11.85 -6.38
N LEU A 153 -7.11 12.98 -6.51
CA LEU A 153 -7.73 14.31 -6.42
C LEU A 153 -8.74 14.56 -7.54
N GLN A 154 -8.55 13.91 -8.70
CA GLN A 154 -9.47 14.01 -9.84
C GLN A 154 -10.83 13.30 -9.59
N ILE A 155 -10.92 12.45 -8.56
CA ILE A 155 -12.16 11.72 -8.25
C ILE A 155 -13.30 12.69 -7.92
N ALA A 156 -13.02 13.79 -7.23
CA ALA A 156 -14.00 14.81 -6.94
C ALA A 156 -14.61 15.45 -8.21
N ASP A 157 -13.88 15.50 -9.32
CA ASP A 157 -14.35 16.04 -10.59
C ASP A 157 -15.39 15.13 -11.27
N ILE A 158 -15.35 13.81 -11.01
CA ILE A 158 -16.41 12.88 -11.50
C ILE A 158 -17.78 13.30 -10.98
N ARG A 159 -17.85 13.83 -9.77
CA ARG A 159 -19.12 14.29 -9.18
C ARG A 159 -19.78 15.39 -10.00
N LYS A 160 -18.99 16.20 -10.72
CA LYS A 160 -19.51 17.22 -11.64
C LYS A 160 -20.19 16.60 -12.87
N LEU A 161 -19.76 15.40 -13.27
CA LEU A 161 -20.31 14.66 -14.42
C LEU A 161 -21.53 13.81 -14.04
N VAL A 162 -21.56 13.29 -12.81
CA VAL A 162 -22.64 12.45 -12.26
C VAL A 162 -23.08 12.94 -10.87
N PRO A 163 -23.70 14.13 -10.78
CA PRO A 163 -23.95 14.85 -9.51
C PRO A 163 -24.92 14.13 -8.56
N ASN A 164 -25.71 13.20 -9.08
CA ASN A 164 -26.72 12.45 -8.30
C ASN A 164 -26.17 11.13 -7.73
N ALA A 165 -24.98 10.68 -8.16
CA ALA A 165 -24.39 9.46 -7.67
C ALA A 165 -23.71 9.70 -6.30
N PRO A 166 -24.15 9.00 -5.22
CA PRO A 166 -23.46 9.09 -3.94
C PRO A 166 -22.10 8.40 -3.98
N ILE A 167 -21.22 8.76 -3.06
CA ILE A 167 -19.85 8.19 -2.97
C ILE A 167 -19.76 7.27 -1.76
N LEU A 168 -19.29 6.05 -2.00
CA LEU A 168 -18.82 5.12 -0.96
C LEU A 168 -17.31 5.11 -0.94
N ALA A 169 -16.72 5.70 0.08
CA ALA A 169 -15.29 5.66 0.31
C ALA A 169 -14.94 4.52 1.30
N LEU A 170 -13.93 3.71 0.98
CA LEU A 170 -13.51 2.58 1.80
C LEU A 170 -12.01 2.62 2.06
N THR A 171 -11.62 2.39 3.30
CA THR A 171 -10.21 2.23 3.66
C THR A 171 -10.04 1.35 4.89
N ALA A 172 -8.87 0.71 5.01
CA ALA A 172 -8.50 -0.09 6.17
C ALA A 172 -7.61 0.66 7.17
N THR A 173 -7.03 1.79 6.76
CA THR A 173 -5.99 2.51 7.54
C THR A 173 -6.17 4.00 7.36
N ALA A 174 -6.78 4.66 8.33
CA ALA A 174 -6.92 6.10 8.34
C ALA A 174 -6.92 6.63 9.78
N THR A 175 -6.05 7.61 10.05
CA THR A 175 -6.11 8.38 11.29
C THR A 175 -7.32 9.33 11.29
N PRO A 176 -7.73 9.88 12.44
CA PRO A 176 -8.86 10.82 12.49
C PRO A 176 -8.73 11.99 11.50
N GLU A 177 -7.52 12.55 11.35
CA GLU A 177 -7.25 13.65 10.42
C GLU A 177 -7.46 13.23 8.96
N VAL A 178 -7.03 12.00 8.60
CA VAL A 178 -7.21 11.43 7.26
C VAL A 178 -8.69 11.17 6.97
N VAL A 179 -9.45 10.73 7.96
CA VAL A 179 -10.92 10.50 7.86
C VAL A 179 -11.65 11.79 7.50
N ASP A 180 -11.30 12.90 8.15
CA ASP A 180 -11.91 14.20 7.84
C ASP A 180 -11.50 14.69 6.44
N ASP A 181 -10.21 14.63 6.09
CA ASP A 181 -9.69 15.05 4.79
C ASP A 181 -10.29 14.24 3.61
N ILE A 182 -10.53 12.94 3.78
CA ILE A 182 -11.21 12.11 2.77
C ILE A 182 -12.60 12.66 2.44
N GLN A 183 -13.41 12.93 3.46
CA GLN A 183 -14.78 13.41 3.29
C GLN A 183 -14.82 14.81 2.66
N ASP A 184 -13.92 15.69 3.11
CA ASP A 184 -13.83 17.06 2.59
C ASP A 184 -13.40 17.06 1.12
N ARG A 185 -12.38 16.26 0.75
CA ARG A 185 -11.88 16.18 -0.63
C ARG A 185 -12.84 15.49 -1.59
N LEU A 186 -13.61 14.51 -1.12
CA LEU A 186 -14.65 13.87 -1.92
C LEU A 186 -15.95 14.71 -1.97
N GLY A 187 -16.00 15.82 -1.25
CA GLY A 187 -17.12 16.74 -1.23
C GLY A 187 -18.38 16.11 -0.66
N PHE A 188 -18.27 15.37 0.44
CA PHE A 188 -19.42 14.80 1.13
C PHE A 188 -20.37 15.93 1.57
N LYS A 189 -21.66 15.75 1.31
CA LYS A 189 -22.69 16.73 1.71
C LYS A 189 -22.82 16.82 3.22
N GLU A 190 -22.72 15.67 3.88
CA GLU A 190 -22.74 15.51 5.34
C GLU A 190 -21.68 14.50 5.73
N LYS A 191 -21.00 14.72 6.86
CA LYS A 191 -20.03 13.76 7.40
C LYS A 191 -20.78 12.50 7.84
N ASN A 192 -20.43 11.37 7.24
CA ASN A 192 -21.09 10.09 7.49
C ASN A 192 -20.05 8.96 7.47
N VAL A 193 -19.69 8.49 8.67
CA VAL A 193 -18.58 7.55 8.88
C VAL A 193 -19.05 6.35 9.70
N PHE A 194 -18.85 5.16 9.14
CA PHE A 194 -19.02 3.91 9.86
C PHE A 194 -17.64 3.36 10.21
N ARG A 195 -17.43 3.03 11.48
CA ARG A 195 -16.16 2.55 12.00
C ARG A 195 -16.31 1.15 12.57
N MET A 196 -15.56 0.20 12.04
CA MET A 196 -15.31 -1.09 12.66
C MET A 196 -14.05 -0.99 13.50
N SER A 197 -14.01 -1.61 14.68
CA SER A 197 -12.78 -1.68 15.44
C SER A 197 -11.66 -2.32 14.61
N PHE A 198 -10.47 -1.76 14.73
CA PHE A 198 -9.26 -2.31 14.12
C PHE A 198 -8.63 -3.43 14.96
N GLU A 199 -9.22 -3.77 16.09
CA GLU A 199 -8.74 -4.83 16.97
C GLU A 199 -8.71 -6.20 16.28
N ARG A 200 -7.59 -6.89 16.36
CA ARG A 200 -7.36 -8.23 15.82
C ARG A 200 -7.04 -9.18 16.98
N LYS A 201 -8.08 -9.77 17.60
CA LYS A 201 -7.96 -10.67 18.76
C LYS A 201 -7.10 -11.91 18.51
N ASN A 202 -6.99 -12.33 17.26
CA ASN A 202 -6.20 -13.50 16.86
C ASN A 202 -4.78 -13.16 16.39
N LEU A 203 -4.38 -11.88 16.38
CA LEU A 203 -3.08 -11.42 15.89
C LEU A 203 -2.25 -10.85 17.03
N ALA A 204 -1.21 -11.55 17.41
CA ALA A 204 -0.24 -11.08 18.39
C ALA A 204 0.81 -10.19 17.71
N TYR A 205 0.87 -8.92 18.12
CA TYR A 205 1.92 -8.00 17.71
C TYR A 205 3.10 -8.14 18.66
N VAL A 206 4.29 -8.35 18.11
CA VAL A 206 5.51 -8.61 18.89
C VAL A 206 6.65 -7.75 18.36
N VAL A 207 7.38 -7.09 19.23
CA VAL A 207 8.66 -6.45 18.90
C VAL A 207 9.79 -7.26 19.54
N ARG A 208 10.76 -7.66 18.73
CA ARG A 208 11.96 -8.37 19.19
C ARG A 208 13.19 -7.47 19.04
N GLN A 209 13.73 -7.06 20.19
CA GLN A 209 15.02 -6.38 20.24
C GLN A 209 16.13 -7.40 20.01
N THR A 210 16.89 -7.26 18.92
CA THR A 210 17.97 -8.21 18.58
C THR A 210 19.04 -7.55 17.71
N GLU A 211 20.30 -7.83 17.99
CA GLU A 211 21.43 -7.39 17.16
C GLU A 211 21.54 -8.25 15.89
N ASP A 212 21.22 -9.54 15.96
CA ASP A 212 21.22 -10.46 14.83
C ASP A 212 19.79 -10.78 14.37
N LYS A 213 19.25 -9.92 13.50
CA LYS A 213 17.91 -10.07 12.95
C LYS A 213 17.75 -11.28 12.04
N GLU A 214 18.81 -11.71 11.37
CA GLU A 214 18.75 -12.85 10.45
C GLU A 214 18.65 -14.16 11.22
N ALA A 215 19.46 -14.34 12.25
CA ALA A 215 19.37 -15.50 13.15
C ALA A 215 18.01 -15.56 13.86
N GLU A 216 17.51 -14.44 14.40
CA GLU A 216 16.20 -14.38 15.06
C GLU A 216 15.05 -14.69 14.07
N MET A 217 15.11 -14.19 12.84
CA MET A 217 14.14 -14.50 11.80
C MET A 217 14.11 -16.01 11.48
N VAL A 218 15.29 -16.64 11.31
CA VAL A 218 15.40 -18.09 11.07
C VAL A 218 14.81 -18.86 12.25
N HIS A 219 15.13 -18.48 13.49
CA HIS A 219 14.58 -19.10 14.70
C HIS A 219 13.06 -19.03 14.75
N ILE A 220 12.47 -17.86 14.51
CA ILE A 220 11.01 -17.68 14.46
C ILE A 220 10.36 -18.56 13.38
N LEU A 221 10.96 -18.56 12.18
CA LEU A 221 10.44 -19.35 11.07
C LEU A 221 10.57 -20.88 11.30
N GLN A 222 11.57 -21.32 12.03
CA GLN A 222 11.71 -22.74 12.42
C GLN A 222 10.69 -23.11 13.51
N SER A 223 10.49 -22.22 14.49
CA SER A 223 9.52 -22.43 15.57
C SER A 223 8.06 -22.44 15.07
N ILE A 224 7.76 -21.70 13.99
CA ILE A 224 6.44 -21.64 13.37
C ILE A 224 6.53 -22.18 11.93
N PRO A 225 6.54 -23.50 11.70
CA PRO A 225 6.74 -24.10 10.39
C PRO A 225 5.49 -24.01 9.49
N LYS A 226 4.92 -22.82 9.35
CA LYS A 226 3.71 -22.50 8.59
C LYS A 226 3.99 -21.38 7.57
N THR A 227 3.02 -21.08 6.72
CA THR A 227 3.12 -20.02 5.70
C THR A 227 3.44 -18.66 6.33
N ALA A 228 4.42 -17.97 5.74
CA ALA A 228 4.93 -16.71 6.26
C ALA A 228 5.21 -15.67 5.18
N ILE A 229 5.25 -14.40 5.60
CA ILE A 229 5.74 -13.28 4.80
C ILE A 229 6.86 -12.60 5.57
N VAL A 230 7.96 -12.27 4.89
CA VAL A 230 9.06 -11.47 5.43
C VAL A 230 9.14 -10.18 4.63
N TYR A 231 8.94 -9.04 5.29
CA TYR A 231 9.07 -7.73 4.67
C TYR A 231 10.47 -7.16 4.87
N CYS A 232 11.08 -6.76 3.75
CA CYS A 232 12.31 -5.98 3.73
C CYS A 232 12.21 -4.84 2.70
N ARG A 233 13.08 -3.84 2.80
CA ARG A 233 12.98 -2.63 1.98
C ARG A 233 13.69 -2.73 0.63
N SER A 234 14.80 -3.43 0.59
CA SER A 234 15.68 -3.47 -0.59
C SER A 234 15.29 -4.62 -1.53
N ARG A 235 15.11 -4.31 -2.82
CA ARG A 235 14.91 -5.32 -3.87
C ARG A 235 16.01 -6.37 -3.86
N LYS A 236 17.26 -5.96 -3.69
CA LYS A 236 18.42 -6.85 -3.62
C LYS A 236 18.33 -7.75 -2.40
N ARG A 237 18.03 -7.18 -1.24
CA ARG A 237 17.96 -7.92 0.02
C ARG A 237 16.83 -8.95 0.05
N THR A 238 15.70 -8.73 -0.69
CA THR A 238 14.65 -9.76 -0.81
C THR A 238 15.20 -11.07 -1.36
N LYS A 239 16.06 -11.00 -2.38
CA LYS A 239 16.67 -12.16 -2.99
C LYS A 239 17.68 -12.82 -2.04
N GLU A 240 18.55 -12.01 -1.42
CA GLU A 240 19.60 -12.48 -0.49
C GLU A 240 18.97 -13.23 0.70
N ILE A 241 17.95 -12.67 1.33
CA ILE A 241 17.23 -13.30 2.45
C ILE A 241 16.54 -14.60 1.99
N ALA A 242 15.86 -14.60 0.83
CA ALA A 242 15.20 -15.82 0.34
C ALA A 242 16.21 -16.95 0.06
N GLN A 243 17.38 -16.63 -0.46
CA GLN A 243 18.47 -17.59 -0.67
C GLN A 243 19.00 -18.13 0.66
N MET A 244 19.30 -17.25 1.61
CA MET A 244 19.75 -17.61 2.95
C MET A 244 18.74 -18.52 3.67
N LEU A 245 17.43 -18.20 3.61
CA LEU A 245 16.40 -19.08 4.19
C LEU A 245 16.39 -20.47 3.55
N THR A 246 16.58 -20.54 2.22
CA THR A 246 16.65 -21.83 1.51
C THR A 246 17.87 -22.65 1.94
N GLU A 247 19.01 -22.01 2.17
CA GLU A 247 20.23 -22.65 2.71
C GLU A 247 20.00 -23.21 4.13
N HIS A 248 19.12 -22.57 4.92
CA HIS A 248 18.68 -23.09 6.23
C HIS A 248 17.53 -24.11 6.16
N GLY A 249 17.22 -24.63 4.96
CA GLY A 249 16.17 -25.64 4.76
C GLY A 249 14.73 -25.10 4.80
N ILE A 250 14.57 -23.78 4.71
CA ILE A 250 13.26 -23.10 4.70
C ILE A 250 12.90 -22.75 3.26
N SER A 251 11.85 -23.38 2.70
CA SER A 251 11.37 -23.08 1.35
C SER A 251 10.93 -21.61 1.24
N ALA A 252 11.66 -20.81 0.46
CA ALA A 252 11.44 -19.39 0.31
C ALA A 252 11.58 -18.90 -1.13
N THR A 253 10.85 -17.85 -1.47
CA THR A 253 10.99 -17.09 -2.72
C THR A 253 10.93 -15.61 -2.43
N TRP A 254 11.21 -14.76 -3.45
CA TRP A 254 11.23 -13.30 -3.27
C TRP A 254 10.31 -12.59 -4.26
N TYR A 255 9.80 -11.41 -3.85
CA TYR A 255 8.90 -10.60 -4.65
C TYR A 255 9.21 -9.10 -4.50
N HIS A 256 9.29 -8.38 -5.63
CA HIS A 256 9.41 -6.92 -5.66
C HIS A 256 8.90 -6.35 -6.98
N ALA A 257 8.62 -5.05 -7.04
CA ALA A 257 8.05 -4.37 -8.20
C ALA A 257 8.87 -4.54 -9.50
N GLY A 258 10.19 -4.66 -9.40
CA GLY A 258 11.09 -4.79 -10.55
C GLY A 258 11.19 -6.18 -11.19
N LEU A 259 10.39 -7.16 -10.75
CA LEU A 259 10.32 -8.48 -11.41
C LEU A 259 9.44 -8.39 -12.66
N GLU A 260 9.75 -9.23 -13.67
CA GLU A 260 8.91 -9.42 -14.84
C GLU A 260 7.49 -9.91 -14.45
N PRO A 261 6.43 -9.46 -15.13
CA PRO A 261 5.05 -9.80 -14.78
C PRO A 261 4.80 -11.32 -14.64
N GLY A 262 5.22 -12.13 -15.60
CA GLY A 262 5.05 -13.58 -15.54
C GLY A 262 5.79 -14.25 -14.36
N VAL A 263 6.95 -13.72 -13.96
CA VAL A 263 7.69 -14.21 -12.79
C VAL A 263 6.97 -13.83 -11.49
N LYS A 264 6.37 -12.63 -11.44
CA LYS A 264 5.54 -12.19 -10.30
C LYS A 264 4.37 -13.14 -10.10
N ASP A 265 3.61 -13.40 -11.17
CA ASP A 265 2.42 -14.24 -11.14
C ASP A 265 2.78 -15.67 -10.73
N GLN A 266 3.84 -16.24 -11.29
CA GLN A 266 4.29 -17.58 -10.93
C GLN A 266 4.66 -17.70 -9.44
N ARG A 267 5.48 -16.77 -8.92
CA ARG A 267 5.91 -16.80 -7.51
C ARG A 267 4.76 -16.60 -6.55
N GLN A 268 3.85 -15.70 -6.88
CA GLN A 268 2.64 -15.47 -6.10
C GLN A 268 1.78 -16.72 -6.07
N ASN A 269 1.55 -17.36 -7.22
CA ASN A 269 0.77 -18.59 -7.34
C ASN A 269 1.42 -19.76 -6.59
N ASP A 270 2.73 -19.93 -6.68
CA ASP A 270 3.45 -20.99 -5.97
C ASP A 270 3.36 -20.82 -4.46
N TRP A 271 3.44 -19.59 -3.96
CA TRP A 271 3.25 -19.29 -2.55
C TRP A 271 1.77 -19.41 -2.13
N GLN A 272 0.83 -18.99 -2.96
CA GLN A 272 -0.61 -19.06 -2.70
C GLN A 272 -1.09 -20.51 -2.58
N ASN A 273 -0.52 -21.41 -3.40
CA ASN A 273 -0.83 -22.84 -3.41
C ASN A 273 0.06 -23.68 -2.46
N ASP A 274 0.74 -23.05 -1.50
CA ASP A 274 1.59 -23.68 -0.50
C ASP A 274 2.77 -24.52 -1.07
N LYS A 275 3.15 -24.34 -2.35
CA LYS A 275 4.37 -24.93 -2.92
C LYS A 275 5.63 -24.27 -2.36
N ILE A 276 5.54 -23.01 -2.02
CA ILE A 276 6.58 -22.21 -1.35
C ILE A 276 6.00 -21.72 -0.03
N ARG A 277 6.75 -21.90 1.05
CA ARG A 277 6.30 -21.57 2.40
C ARG A 277 6.45 -20.09 2.75
N VAL A 278 7.60 -19.48 2.41
CA VAL A 278 7.94 -18.12 2.82
C VAL A 278 8.05 -17.21 1.61
N MET A 279 7.34 -16.08 1.65
CA MET A 279 7.49 -15.00 0.69
C MET A 279 8.33 -13.88 1.30
N VAL A 280 9.51 -13.63 0.76
CA VAL A 280 10.35 -12.48 1.13
C VAL A 280 10.07 -11.33 0.17
N ALA A 281 9.58 -10.20 0.66
CA ALA A 281 9.08 -9.19 -0.24
C ALA A 281 9.36 -7.74 0.22
N THR A 282 9.31 -6.83 -0.74
CA THR A 282 9.11 -5.40 -0.44
C THR A 282 7.61 -5.12 -0.27
N ASN A 283 7.26 -3.89 0.11
CA ASN A 283 5.85 -3.42 0.17
C ASN A 283 5.06 -3.60 -1.14
N ALA A 284 5.74 -3.88 -2.27
CA ALA A 284 5.08 -4.22 -3.53
C ALA A 284 4.29 -5.54 -3.46
N PHE A 285 4.63 -6.45 -2.53
CA PHE A 285 3.86 -7.64 -2.23
C PHE A 285 2.88 -7.31 -1.12
N GLY A 286 1.73 -6.84 -1.53
CA GLY A 286 0.86 -6.26 -0.51
C GLY A 286 -0.60 -6.21 -0.92
N MET A 287 -1.03 -5.07 -1.43
CA MET A 287 -2.44 -4.85 -1.77
C MET A 287 -2.95 -5.95 -2.73
N GLY A 288 -4.13 -6.49 -2.44
CA GLY A 288 -4.76 -7.55 -3.24
C GLY A 288 -4.40 -9.00 -2.87
N ILE A 289 -3.46 -9.22 -1.95
CA ILE A 289 -3.15 -10.58 -1.51
C ILE A 289 -4.16 -11.03 -0.46
N ASP A 290 -4.88 -12.10 -0.79
CA ASP A 290 -5.88 -12.71 0.09
C ASP A 290 -5.59 -14.19 0.33
N LYS A 291 -4.55 -14.47 1.15
CA LYS A 291 -4.23 -15.82 1.64
C LYS A 291 -4.62 -15.91 3.12
N PRO A 292 -5.59 -16.78 3.48
CA PRO A 292 -6.14 -16.80 4.84
C PRO A 292 -5.19 -17.39 5.88
N ASN A 293 -4.36 -18.35 5.51
CA ASN A 293 -3.58 -19.20 6.42
C ASN A 293 -2.15 -18.70 6.69
N VAL A 294 -1.84 -17.42 6.49
CA VAL A 294 -0.55 -16.84 6.88
C VAL A 294 -0.45 -16.81 8.39
N ARG A 295 0.57 -17.49 8.96
CA ARG A 295 0.73 -17.59 10.43
C ARG A 295 1.69 -16.56 11.00
N VAL A 296 2.65 -16.09 10.23
CA VAL A 296 3.58 -15.08 10.70
C VAL A 296 3.93 -14.07 9.61
N VAL A 297 3.95 -12.82 9.98
CA VAL A 297 4.49 -11.72 9.19
C VAL A 297 5.67 -11.13 9.96
N ILE A 298 6.85 -11.12 9.35
CA ILE A 298 8.08 -10.59 9.96
C ILE A 298 8.51 -9.34 9.22
N HIS A 299 8.77 -8.26 9.93
CA HIS A 299 9.44 -7.07 9.42
C HIS A 299 10.90 -7.09 9.88
N ILE A 300 11.81 -7.40 8.96
CA ILE A 300 13.26 -7.39 9.24
C ILE A 300 13.82 -5.97 9.17
N ASP A 301 13.24 -5.13 8.33
CA ASP A 301 13.50 -3.70 8.25
C ASP A 301 12.29 -2.93 8.79
N SER A 302 12.53 -1.89 9.60
CA SER A 302 11.46 -1.07 10.15
C SER A 302 10.63 -0.39 9.05
N PRO A 303 9.29 -0.46 9.12
CA PRO A 303 8.39 0.20 8.18
C PRO A 303 8.55 1.73 8.23
N SER A 304 8.02 2.44 7.25
CA SER A 304 8.08 3.90 7.20
C SER A 304 6.97 4.59 8.00
N SER A 305 5.95 3.84 8.40
CA SER A 305 4.82 4.34 9.18
C SER A 305 4.07 3.19 9.85
N LEU A 306 3.29 3.50 10.88
CA LEU A 306 2.44 2.51 11.56
C LEU A 306 1.26 2.06 10.68
N GLU A 307 0.79 2.89 9.75
CA GLU A 307 -0.23 2.52 8.78
C GLU A 307 0.27 1.41 7.85
N ALA A 308 1.48 1.57 7.30
CA ALA A 308 2.12 0.55 6.47
C ALA A 308 2.34 -0.74 7.27
N TYR A 309 2.87 -0.61 8.49
CA TYR A 309 3.04 -1.75 9.40
C TYR A 309 1.73 -2.50 9.65
N PHE A 310 0.67 -1.78 10.01
CA PHE A 310 -0.63 -2.35 10.32
C PHE A 310 -1.25 -3.05 9.11
N GLN A 311 -1.13 -2.46 7.93
CA GLN A 311 -1.63 -3.05 6.68
C GLN A 311 -0.86 -4.33 6.30
N GLU A 312 0.46 -4.32 6.44
CA GLU A 312 1.34 -5.46 6.14
C GLU A 312 1.17 -6.57 7.18
N ALA A 313 1.19 -6.25 8.47
CA ALA A 313 0.94 -7.17 9.59
C ALA A 313 -0.45 -7.81 9.53
N GLY A 314 -1.46 -7.03 9.12
CA GLY A 314 -2.85 -7.48 8.99
C GLY A 314 -3.09 -8.58 7.94
N ARG A 315 -2.06 -9.00 7.20
CA ARG A 315 -2.12 -10.16 6.29
C ARG A 315 -2.08 -11.48 7.04
N ALA A 316 -1.57 -11.49 8.27
CA ALA A 316 -1.55 -12.69 9.09
C ALA A 316 -2.93 -12.98 9.70
N GLY A 317 -3.29 -14.26 9.81
CA GLY A 317 -4.45 -14.74 10.54
C GLY A 317 -5.81 -14.30 10.00
N ARG A 318 -5.99 -14.18 8.68
CA ARG A 318 -7.29 -13.81 8.11
C ARG A 318 -8.37 -14.89 8.27
N ASP A 319 -7.96 -16.12 8.51
CA ASP A 319 -8.85 -17.24 8.82
C ASP A 319 -9.35 -17.26 10.27
N GLY A 320 -8.97 -16.26 11.09
CA GLY A 320 -9.34 -16.17 12.51
C GLY A 320 -8.47 -16.99 13.45
N ASN A 321 -7.55 -17.81 12.94
CA ASN A 321 -6.62 -18.57 13.77
C ASN A 321 -5.48 -17.70 14.27
N LYS A 322 -4.87 -18.07 15.42
CA LYS A 322 -3.76 -17.35 16.03
C LYS A 322 -2.61 -17.15 15.05
N ALA A 323 -2.13 -15.93 14.95
CA ALA A 323 -1.06 -15.50 14.09
C ALA A 323 -0.19 -14.43 14.75
N TYR A 324 0.99 -14.18 14.18
CA TYR A 324 1.99 -13.28 14.76
C TYR A 324 2.45 -12.24 13.75
N ALA A 325 2.58 -11.00 14.19
CA ALA A 325 3.23 -9.93 13.47
C ALA A 325 4.46 -9.50 14.26
N VAL A 326 5.64 -9.82 13.73
CA VAL A 326 6.91 -9.62 14.44
C VAL A 326 7.69 -8.50 13.76
N LEU A 327 8.06 -7.49 14.54
CA LEU A 327 9.02 -6.45 14.14
C LEU A 327 10.37 -6.73 14.78
N LEU A 328 11.38 -6.99 13.97
CA LEU A 328 12.76 -7.11 14.43
C LEU A 328 13.41 -5.73 14.46
N TYR A 329 13.88 -5.31 15.62
CA TYR A 329 14.36 -3.95 15.84
C TYR A 329 15.69 -3.92 16.58
N ASN A 330 16.53 -2.94 16.27
CA ASN A 330 17.77 -2.65 16.99
C ASN A 330 18.13 -1.14 16.93
N GLY A 331 19.19 -0.75 17.61
CA GLY A 331 19.65 0.65 17.64
C GLY A 331 20.04 1.22 16.27
N HIS A 332 20.41 0.37 15.29
CA HIS A 332 20.71 0.80 13.92
C HIS A 332 19.45 1.25 13.17
N ASP A 333 18.29 0.64 13.45
CA ASP A 333 17.02 1.02 12.83
C ASP A 333 16.66 2.47 13.15
N ASN A 334 16.87 2.89 14.40
CA ASN A 334 16.60 4.28 14.80
C ASN A 334 17.41 5.26 13.93
N ARG A 335 18.71 5.02 13.78
CA ARG A 335 19.58 5.85 12.94
C ARG A 335 19.12 5.84 11.47
N THR A 336 18.75 4.68 10.98
CA THR A 336 18.26 4.52 9.61
C THR A 336 16.94 5.26 9.40
N LEU A 337 16.01 5.20 10.35
CA LEU A 337 14.74 5.92 10.30
C LEU A 337 14.96 7.45 10.34
N GLN A 338 15.85 7.94 11.20
CA GLN A 338 16.20 9.36 11.26
C GLN A 338 16.84 9.84 9.93
N LYS A 339 17.78 9.09 9.39
CA LYS A 339 18.40 9.40 8.09
C LYS A 339 17.38 9.46 6.95
N ARG A 340 16.30 8.67 7.00
CA ARG A 340 15.23 8.73 5.99
C ARG A 340 14.55 10.09 5.94
N ILE A 341 14.44 10.79 7.06
CA ILE A 341 13.86 12.14 7.09
C ILE A 341 14.69 13.07 6.23
N GLU A 342 16.02 13.05 6.41
CA GLU A 342 16.94 13.89 5.63
C GLU A 342 16.97 13.51 4.15
N ASP A 343 16.95 12.22 3.84
CA ASP A 343 16.99 11.72 2.46
C ASP A 343 15.68 11.97 1.71
N THR A 344 14.52 11.99 2.41
CA THR A 344 13.19 12.24 1.81
C THR A 344 12.89 13.74 1.71
N PHE A 345 13.36 14.52 2.65
CA PHE A 345 13.20 15.99 2.70
C PHE A 345 14.57 16.67 2.81
N PRO A 346 15.35 16.64 1.71
CA PRO A 346 16.62 17.37 1.70
C PRO A 346 16.39 18.87 1.89
N PRO A 347 17.40 19.63 2.36
CA PRO A 347 17.28 21.08 2.55
C PRO A 347 16.80 21.81 1.29
N LYS A 348 16.11 22.93 1.45
CA LYS A 348 15.53 23.68 0.32
C LYS A 348 16.59 24.18 -0.67
N ASP A 349 17.72 24.64 -0.16
CA ASP A 349 18.89 25.05 -0.96
C ASP A 349 19.44 23.91 -1.82
N TYR A 350 19.43 22.67 -1.29
CA TYR A 350 19.79 21.50 -2.08
C TYR A 350 18.79 21.23 -3.21
N ILE A 351 17.48 21.39 -2.95
CA ILE A 351 16.44 21.22 -3.99
C ILE A 351 16.60 22.26 -5.09
N GLN A 352 16.85 23.51 -4.72
CA GLN A 352 17.16 24.60 -5.65
C GLN A 352 18.41 24.29 -6.49
N THR A 353 19.45 23.78 -5.84
CA THR A 353 20.70 23.35 -6.52
C THR A 353 20.44 22.22 -7.53
N VAL A 354 19.61 21.22 -7.17
CA VAL A 354 19.23 20.14 -8.11
C VAL A 354 18.48 20.71 -9.31
N TYR A 355 17.56 21.65 -9.11
CA TYR A 355 16.82 22.30 -10.19
C TYR A 355 17.75 23.09 -11.13
N GLU A 356 18.72 23.81 -10.60
CA GLU A 356 19.76 24.50 -11.38
C GLU A 356 20.61 23.51 -12.17
N HIS A 357 21.07 22.43 -11.52
CA HIS A 357 21.88 21.42 -12.18
C HIS A 357 21.13 20.69 -13.30
N LEU A 358 19.79 20.53 -13.19
CA LEU A 358 18.97 20.01 -14.29
C LEU A 358 19.01 20.94 -15.50
N ALA A 359 18.90 22.26 -15.25
CA ALA A 359 18.96 23.24 -16.31
C ALA A 359 20.33 23.26 -17.00
N TYR A 360 21.43 23.15 -16.25
CA TYR A 360 22.77 23.02 -16.82
C TYR A 360 22.93 21.72 -17.60
N PHE A 361 22.40 20.61 -17.07
CA PHE A 361 22.50 19.29 -17.71
C PHE A 361 21.82 19.25 -19.08
N TYR A 362 20.67 19.93 -19.21
CA TYR A 362 19.89 20.01 -20.45
C TYR A 362 20.10 21.28 -21.24
N GLN A 363 20.97 22.19 -20.77
CA GLN A 363 21.28 23.46 -21.41
C GLN A 363 20.02 24.34 -21.64
N ILE A 364 19.16 24.45 -20.63
CA ILE A 364 17.92 25.23 -20.67
C ILE A 364 18.20 26.62 -20.10
N GLY A 365 17.92 27.67 -20.89
CA GLY A 365 18.01 29.08 -20.44
C GLY A 365 16.83 29.49 -19.55
N VAL A 366 17.03 30.51 -18.71
CA VAL A 366 15.94 31.14 -17.95
C VAL A 366 14.88 31.69 -18.90
N GLY A 367 13.59 31.50 -18.60
CA GLY A 367 12.48 31.94 -19.47
C GLY A 367 12.23 31.01 -20.66
N SER A 368 12.76 29.79 -20.65
CA SER A 368 12.54 28.78 -21.69
C SER A 368 12.35 27.38 -21.09
N GLY A 369 11.95 26.41 -21.90
CA GLY A 369 11.89 25.00 -21.50
C GLY A 369 10.48 24.45 -21.30
N TYR A 370 9.45 25.29 -21.26
CA TYR A 370 8.06 24.80 -21.14
C TYR A 370 7.72 23.73 -22.18
N GLY A 371 7.21 22.60 -21.72
CA GLY A 371 6.80 21.47 -22.56
C GLY A 371 7.95 20.63 -23.14
N CYS A 372 9.22 20.97 -22.83
CA CYS A 372 10.35 20.14 -23.23
C CYS A 372 10.41 18.87 -22.39
N ILE A 373 10.59 17.71 -23.03
CA ILE A 373 10.70 16.39 -22.41
C ILE A 373 12.11 15.86 -22.61
N PHE A 374 12.73 15.40 -21.53
CA PHE A 374 14.10 14.87 -21.53
C PHE A 374 14.18 13.51 -20.87
N GLU A 375 15.05 12.64 -21.40
CA GLU A 375 15.45 11.43 -20.70
C GLU A 375 16.35 11.81 -19.51
N PHE A 376 16.09 11.21 -18.36
CA PHE A 376 16.87 11.48 -17.16
C PHE A 376 17.72 10.29 -16.73
N PRO A 377 18.96 10.15 -17.25
CA PRO A 377 19.91 9.16 -16.80
C PRO A 377 20.47 9.56 -15.43
N ILE A 378 19.78 9.19 -14.36
CA ILE A 378 20.07 9.60 -12.98
C ILE A 378 21.51 9.35 -12.57
N ASP A 379 22.08 8.20 -12.97
CA ASP A 379 23.46 7.84 -12.62
C ASP A 379 24.46 8.82 -13.26
N LYS A 380 24.24 9.17 -14.53
CA LYS A 380 25.07 10.17 -15.24
C LYS A 380 24.94 11.55 -14.60
N PHE A 381 23.73 11.98 -14.26
CA PHE A 381 23.49 13.25 -13.58
C PHE A 381 24.18 13.30 -12.22
N CYS A 382 23.98 12.26 -11.40
CA CYS A 382 24.60 12.18 -10.07
C CYS A 382 26.13 12.16 -10.13
N ASN A 383 26.71 11.44 -11.09
CA ASN A 383 28.18 11.41 -11.27
C ASN A 383 28.72 12.78 -11.72
N THR A 384 27.99 13.49 -12.61
CA THR A 384 28.41 14.80 -13.11
C THR A 384 28.43 15.86 -12.01
N PHE A 385 27.37 15.91 -11.18
CA PHE A 385 27.20 16.94 -10.16
C PHE A 385 27.51 16.46 -8.73
N LYS A 386 28.01 15.23 -8.56
CA LYS A 386 28.37 14.62 -7.27
C LYS A 386 27.19 14.56 -6.28
N HIS A 387 26.02 14.18 -6.79
CA HIS A 387 24.83 13.98 -5.99
C HIS A 387 24.61 12.50 -5.61
N PHE A 388 23.79 12.29 -4.59
CA PHE A 388 23.29 10.95 -4.23
C PHE A 388 21.93 10.71 -4.87
N PRO A 389 21.70 9.57 -5.60
CA PRO A 389 20.47 9.30 -6.32
C PRO A 389 19.20 9.38 -5.45
N ILE A 390 19.25 8.95 -4.20
CA ILE A 390 18.11 9.00 -3.28
C ILE A 390 17.66 10.43 -3.04
N ARG A 391 18.59 11.35 -2.76
CA ARG A 391 18.30 12.77 -2.50
C ARG A 391 17.86 13.50 -3.76
N VAL A 392 18.42 13.14 -4.93
CA VAL A 392 17.99 13.69 -6.22
C VAL A 392 16.53 13.27 -6.51
N ASN A 393 16.19 12.00 -6.37
CA ASN A 393 14.82 11.54 -6.55
C ASN A 393 13.83 12.25 -5.61
N ALA A 394 14.22 12.49 -4.36
CA ALA A 394 13.42 13.23 -3.41
C ALA A 394 13.23 14.71 -3.87
N ALA A 395 14.31 15.39 -4.27
CA ALA A 395 14.25 16.74 -4.78
C ALA A 395 13.35 16.86 -6.02
N LEU A 396 13.48 15.93 -7.00
CA LEU A 396 12.63 15.90 -8.19
C LEU A 396 11.15 15.70 -7.85
N THR A 397 10.85 14.81 -6.89
CA THR A 397 9.48 14.60 -6.42
C THR A 397 8.89 15.86 -5.75
N ILE A 398 9.71 16.62 -5.02
CA ILE A 398 9.29 17.88 -4.40
C ILE A 398 9.08 18.95 -5.46
N LEU A 399 9.98 19.08 -6.44
CA LEU A 399 9.86 20.00 -7.58
C LEU A 399 8.63 19.70 -8.44
N GLN A 400 8.31 18.43 -8.67
CA GLN A 400 7.08 18.01 -9.33
C GLN A 400 5.83 18.46 -8.56
N ARG A 401 5.80 18.25 -7.26
CA ARG A 401 4.69 18.71 -6.40
C ARG A 401 4.57 20.24 -6.35
N ALA A 402 5.69 20.94 -6.49
CA ALA A 402 5.72 22.39 -6.58
C ALA A 402 5.31 22.93 -7.96
N GLY A 403 5.15 22.04 -8.96
CA GLY A 403 4.69 22.40 -10.30
C GLY A 403 5.77 22.94 -11.24
N TYR A 404 7.05 22.71 -10.95
CA TYR A 404 8.16 23.14 -11.82
C TYR A 404 8.47 22.13 -12.92
N ILE A 405 8.36 20.85 -12.61
CA ILE A 405 8.64 19.74 -13.52
C ILE A 405 7.58 18.66 -13.36
N ASP A 406 7.45 17.81 -14.36
CA ASP A 406 6.85 16.47 -14.22
C ASP A 406 7.96 15.44 -14.31
N TYR A 407 7.97 14.46 -13.37
CA TYR A 407 9.00 13.45 -13.24
C TYR A 407 8.38 12.05 -13.27
N GLU A 408 8.51 11.38 -14.41
CA GLU A 408 8.05 10.02 -14.61
C GLU A 408 9.20 9.03 -14.31
N GLN A 409 9.23 8.51 -13.10
CA GLN A 409 10.30 7.66 -12.60
C GLN A 409 10.35 6.28 -13.27
N ASN A 410 9.19 5.71 -13.59
CA ASN A 410 9.05 4.43 -14.29
C ASN A 410 8.14 4.64 -15.50
N PRO A 411 8.65 5.14 -16.61
CA PRO A 411 7.86 5.29 -17.82
C PRO A 411 7.34 3.93 -18.24
N ASP A 412 6.09 3.91 -18.70
CA ASP A 412 5.44 2.69 -19.18
C ASP A 412 6.29 2.05 -20.29
N THR A 413 6.52 0.76 -20.24
CA THR A 413 7.46 0.03 -21.12
C THR A 413 7.06 0.02 -22.60
N LYS A 414 5.89 0.58 -22.96
CA LYS A 414 5.42 0.69 -24.35
C LYS A 414 5.54 2.11 -24.86
N ALA A 415 5.96 2.25 -26.12
CA ALA A 415 5.95 3.54 -26.80
C ALA A 415 4.53 4.10 -26.92
N ARG A 416 4.40 5.42 -26.83
CA ARG A 416 3.10 6.14 -26.92
C ARG A 416 3.18 7.24 -27.97
N VAL A 417 2.08 7.44 -28.69
CA VAL A 417 1.93 8.52 -29.66
C VAL A 417 0.57 9.21 -29.48
N ARG A 418 0.56 10.53 -29.64
CA ARG A 418 -0.65 11.36 -29.77
C ARG A 418 -0.42 12.36 -30.91
N PHE A 419 -1.39 12.57 -31.78
CA PHE A 419 -1.34 13.67 -32.73
C PHE A 419 -1.60 15.01 -32.03
N LEU A 420 -0.76 16.00 -32.33
CA LEU A 420 -0.88 17.37 -31.81
C LEU A 420 -1.68 18.26 -32.76
N LEU A 421 -1.75 17.90 -34.03
CA LEU A 421 -2.52 18.57 -35.07
C LEU A 421 -3.93 17.96 -35.16
N ASN A 422 -4.89 18.75 -35.60
CA ASN A 422 -6.21 18.26 -35.97
C ASN A 422 -6.12 17.43 -37.26
N ARG A 423 -7.14 16.59 -37.50
CA ARG A 423 -7.20 15.72 -38.65
C ARG A 423 -7.09 16.49 -39.98
N ASP A 424 -7.80 17.62 -40.09
CA ASP A 424 -7.80 18.47 -41.28
C ASP A 424 -6.47 19.18 -41.54
N ASP A 425 -5.79 19.59 -40.48
CA ASP A 425 -4.47 20.22 -40.57
C ASP A 425 -3.40 19.20 -40.98
N LEU A 426 -3.50 17.96 -40.54
CA LEU A 426 -2.60 16.88 -40.92
C LEU A 426 -2.67 16.57 -42.43
N TYR A 427 -3.86 16.59 -43.03
CA TYR A 427 -4.06 16.39 -44.48
C TYR A 427 -3.57 17.56 -45.33
N ARG A 428 -3.35 18.73 -44.77
CA ARG A 428 -2.85 19.94 -45.44
C ARG A 428 -1.33 20.07 -45.37
N LEU A 429 -0.63 19.13 -44.74
CA LEU A 429 0.82 19.18 -44.59
C LEU A 429 1.51 18.65 -45.84
N ASP A 430 1.93 19.57 -46.73
CA ASP A 430 2.76 19.25 -47.93
C ASP A 430 4.26 19.02 -47.61
N SER A 431 4.65 19.10 -46.33
CA SER A 431 6.05 19.10 -45.88
C SER A 431 6.54 17.75 -45.32
N LEU A 432 5.74 16.70 -45.40
CA LEU A 432 6.14 15.37 -44.95
C LEU A 432 6.98 14.66 -46.02
N THR A 433 8.06 14.02 -45.62
CA THR A 433 8.80 13.09 -46.48
C THR A 433 8.00 11.80 -46.70
N ASP A 434 8.31 11.03 -47.76
CA ASP A 434 7.64 9.77 -48.04
C ASP A 434 7.65 8.83 -46.82
N LYS A 435 8.79 8.70 -46.13
CA LYS A 435 8.93 7.89 -44.93
C LYS A 435 8.07 8.38 -43.74
N GLU A 436 7.96 9.71 -43.58
CA GLU A 436 7.10 10.29 -42.55
C GLU A 436 5.63 10.04 -42.84
N ASN A 437 5.26 10.11 -44.13
CA ASN A 437 3.89 9.85 -44.57
C ASN A 437 3.51 8.36 -44.40
N ASP A 438 4.44 7.45 -44.66
CA ASP A 438 4.24 6.00 -44.47
C ASP A 438 4.02 5.68 -42.97
N VAL A 439 4.83 6.26 -42.08
CA VAL A 439 4.68 6.08 -40.62
C VAL A 439 3.39 6.70 -40.12
N VAL A 440 3.02 7.90 -40.56
CA VAL A 440 1.74 8.54 -40.20
C VAL A 440 0.56 7.70 -40.70
N THR A 441 0.63 7.17 -41.91
CA THR A 441 -0.41 6.30 -42.46
C THR A 441 -0.52 4.99 -41.67
N ALA A 442 0.60 4.37 -41.31
CA ALA A 442 0.62 3.18 -40.48
C ALA A 442 0.00 3.45 -39.08
N LEU A 443 0.31 4.60 -38.45
CA LEU A 443 -0.29 5.02 -37.18
C LEU A 443 -1.81 5.19 -37.30
N LEU A 444 -2.28 5.89 -38.34
CA LEU A 444 -3.71 6.19 -38.52
C LEU A 444 -4.54 4.94 -38.87
N ARG A 445 -3.96 3.98 -39.57
CA ARG A 445 -4.65 2.74 -39.96
C ARG A 445 -4.78 1.76 -38.80
N ASN A 446 -3.76 1.69 -37.94
CA ASN A 446 -3.65 0.61 -36.97
C ASN A 446 -3.96 1.04 -35.52
N TYR A 447 -4.03 2.33 -35.25
CA TYR A 447 -4.26 2.85 -33.90
C TYR A 447 -5.38 3.90 -33.91
N GLY A 448 -6.54 3.56 -33.34
CA GLY A 448 -7.66 4.49 -33.18
C GLY A 448 -7.43 5.49 -32.03
N GLY A 449 -8.04 6.68 -32.14
CA GLY A 449 -8.09 7.66 -31.04
C GLY A 449 -6.84 8.48 -30.77
N LEU A 450 -5.81 8.39 -31.61
CA LEU A 450 -4.54 9.11 -31.43
C LEU A 450 -4.65 10.64 -31.48
N PHE A 451 -5.78 11.19 -31.95
CA PHE A 451 -6.04 12.63 -31.94
C PHE A 451 -6.59 13.12 -30.60
N SER A 452 -7.27 12.23 -29.87
CA SER A 452 -7.94 12.57 -28.61
C SER A 452 -7.06 12.24 -27.41
N ASP A 453 -6.33 11.12 -27.45
CA ASP A 453 -5.51 10.63 -26.32
C ASP A 453 -4.23 9.96 -26.81
N SER A 454 -3.26 9.80 -25.88
CA SER A 454 -2.03 9.06 -26.15
C SER A 454 -2.30 7.56 -26.26
N GLY A 455 -2.11 7.01 -27.46
CA GLY A 455 -2.22 5.57 -27.72
C GLY A 455 -0.89 4.85 -27.58
N TYR A 456 -0.94 3.63 -27.01
CA TYR A 456 0.23 2.74 -26.99
C TYR A 456 0.46 2.17 -28.38
N ILE A 457 1.72 2.21 -28.84
CA ILE A 457 2.12 1.71 -30.14
C ILE A 457 3.20 0.63 -30.00
N ASP A 458 3.25 -0.27 -30.99
CA ASP A 458 4.37 -1.19 -31.18
C ASP A 458 5.24 -0.68 -32.34
N GLU A 459 6.42 -0.18 -32.00
CA GLU A 459 7.38 0.38 -32.96
C GLU A 459 7.79 -0.65 -34.01
N SER A 460 7.87 -1.95 -33.66
CA SER A 460 8.24 -3.01 -34.58
C SER A 460 7.12 -3.29 -35.59
N TYR A 461 5.87 -3.24 -35.16
CA TYR A 461 4.71 -3.40 -36.03
C TYR A 461 4.56 -2.21 -37.00
N ILE A 462 4.75 -0.98 -36.50
CA ILE A 462 4.74 0.22 -37.38
C ILE A 462 5.88 0.16 -38.39
N ALA A 463 7.07 -0.31 -38.00
CA ALA A 463 8.20 -0.50 -38.91
C ALA A 463 7.85 -1.45 -40.06
N GLN A 464 7.21 -2.58 -39.75
CA GLN A 464 6.76 -3.54 -40.74
C GLN A 464 5.71 -2.96 -41.71
N GLU A 465 4.70 -2.26 -41.17
CA GLU A 465 3.63 -1.62 -41.96
C GLU A 465 4.13 -0.46 -42.83
N ALA A 466 5.11 0.30 -42.36
CA ALA A 466 5.73 1.40 -43.12
C ALA A 466 6.87 0.95 -44.06
N GLY A 467 7.22 -0.33 -44.08
CA GLY A 467 8.32 -0.85 -44.92
C GLY A 467 9.70 -0.33 -44.50
N LEU A 468 9.88 0.02 -43.22
CA LEU A 468 11.10 0.59 -42.65
C LEU A 468 11.73 -0.38 -41.65
N ASP A 469 13.01 -0.20 -41.32
CA ASP A 469 13.59 -0.84 -40.16
C ASP A 469 13.22 -0.09 -38.86
N ARG A 470 13.40 -0.77 -37.73
CA ARG A 470 13.02 -0.22 -36.41
C ARG A 470 13.74 1.08 -36.05
N ASN A 471 15.02 1.21 -36.41
CA ASN A 471 15.80 2.42 -36.15
C ASN A 471 15.34 3.59 -37.02
N GLN A 472 15.04 3.32 -38.31
CA GLN A 472 14.47 4.31 -39.20
C GLN A 472 13.10 4.80 -38.71
N THR A 473 12.22 3.88 -38.32
CA THR A 473 10.90 4.20 -37.74
C THR A 473 11.03 5.04 -36.49
N TYR A 474 11.93 4.69 -35.57
CA TYR A 474 12.23 5.49 -34.39
C TYR A 474 12.67 6.92 -34.73
N MET A 475 13.61 7.06 -35.69
CA MET A 475 14.08 8.39 -36.13
C MET A 475 12.97 9.21 -36.77
N VAL A 476 12.09 8.59 -37.53
CA VAL A 476 10.93 9.26 -38.13
C VAL A 476 9.95 9.73 -37.05
N LEU A 477 9.63 8.89 -36.07
CA LEU A 477 8.76 9.27 -34.95
C LEU A 477 9.36 10.44 -34.14
N VAL A 478 10.67 10.42 -33.90
CA VAL A 478 11.37 11.53 -33.24
C VAL A 478 11.29 12.82 -34.10
N ASN A 479 11.46 12.72 -35.41
CA ASN A 479 11.38 13.90 -36.30
C ASN A 479 9.96 14.47 -36.38
N LEU A 480 8.95 13.62 -36.48
CA LEU A 480 7.53 14.04 -36.40
C LEU A 480 7.22 14.73 -35.06
N SER A 481 7.80 14.25 -33.98
CA SER A 481 7.66 14.88 -32.66
C SER A 481 8.35 16.24 -32.61
N LYS A 482 9.57 16.37 -33.15
CA LYS A 482 10.27 17.66 -33.28
C LYS A 482 9.51 18.68 -34.13
N LYS A 483 8.84 18.22 -35.19
CA LYS A 483 7.96 19.04 -36.04
C LYS A 483 6.63 19.40 -35.36
N ARG A 484 6.39 18.95 -34.11
CA ARG A 484 5.13 19.12 -33.36
C ARG A 484 3.89 18.56 -34.07
N ILE A 485 4.06 17.55 -34.91
CA ILE A 485 2.96 16.84 -35.57
C ILE A 485 2.38 15.79 -34.62
N ILE A 486 3.26 15.09 -33.92
CA ILE A 486 2.90 14.13 -32.89
C ILE A 486 3.64 14.44 -31.58
N ASN A 487 3.08 13.97 -30.47
CA ASN A 487 3.82 13.77 -29.23
C ASN A 487 4.22 12.31 -29.16
N PHE A 488 5.51 12.00 -29.30
CA PHE A 488 6.05 10.65 -29.27
C PHE A 488 6.84 10.41 -28.01
N ILE A 489 6.43 9.44 -27.21
CA ILE A 489 7.14 8.95 -26.04
C ILE A 489 7.70 7.57 -26.37
N PRO A 490 9.01 7.43 -26.54
CA PRO A 490 9.62 6.17 -26.96
C PRO A 490 9.57 5.10 -25.85
N ARG A 491 9.65 3.84 -26.26
CA ARG A 491 9.83 2.71 -25.34
C ARG A 491 11.23 2.76 -24.74
N LYS A 492 11.37 3.22 -23.51
CA LYS A 492 12.64 3.24 -22.78
C LYS A 492 12.43 3.02 -21.28
N ASN A 493 13.42 2.39 -20.65
CA ASN A 493 13.47 2.19 -19.19
C ASN A 493 14.11 3.37 -18.45
N THR A 494 14.34 4.48 -19.14
CA THR A 494 14.98 5.67 -18.58
C THR A 494 13.90 6.62 -18.07
N PRO A 495 13.94 7.11 -16.82
CA PRO A 495 13.03 8.11 -16.31
C PRO A 495 12.95 9.34 -17.25
N LEU A 496 11.79 10.01 -17.24
CA LEU A 496 11.56 11.21 -18.04
C LEU A 496 11.35 12.40 -17.12
N ILE A 497 11.87 13.55 -17.53
CA ILE A 497 11.60 14.86 -16.93
C ILE A 497 11.01 15.77 -17.99
N SER A 498 9.91 16.43 -17.68
CA SER A 498 9.36 17.50 -18.50
C SER A 498 9.20 18.78 -17.67
N TYR A 499 9.48 19.93 -18.29
CA TYR A 499 9.26 21.23 -17.67
C TYR A 499 7.79 21.63 -17.84
N THR A 500 7.09 21.83 -16.73
CA THR A 500 5.66 22.20 -16.71
C THR A 500 5.44 23.71 -16.80
N GLN A 501 6.51 24.49 -16.67
CA GLN A 501 6.57 25.92 -16.87
C GLN A 501 7.96 26.32 -17.41
N ASP A 502 8.12 27.55 -17.88
CA ASP A 502 9.43 28.05 -18.27
C ASP A 502 10.37 28.06 -17.07
N ARG A 503 11.65 27.76 -17.31
CA ARG A 503 12.69 27.77 -16.28
C ARG A 503 12.77 29.12 -15.59
N VAL A 504 12.68 29.12 -14.27
CA VAL A 504 13.06 30.24 -13.40
C VAL A 504 14.49 30.07 -12.92
N ASP A 505 15.08 31.12 -12.31
CA ASP A 505 16.35 30.96 -11.60
C ASP A 505 16.17 30.05 -10.37
N GLY A 506 17.20 29.29 -9.99
CA GLY A 506 17.11 28.36 -8.86
C GLY A 506 16.77 29.06 -7.54
N VAL A 507 17.24 30.30 -7.34
CA VAL A 507 16.90 31.10 -6.16
C VAL A 507 15.43 31.52 -6.11
N ASP A 508 14.76 31.57 -7.27
CA ASP A 508 13.33 31.92 -7.40
C ASP A 508 12.41 30.68 -7.30
N VAL A 509 12.96 29.50 -7.09
CA VAL A 509 12.17 28.28 -6.84
C VAL A 509 11.52 28.37 -5.46
N ILE A 510 10.21 28.62 -5.45
CA ILE A 510 9.41 28.76 -4.22
C ILE A 510 8.79 27.40 -3.87
N LEU A 511 9.14 26.89 -2.71
CA LEU A 511 8.52 25.69 -2.14
C LEU A 511 7.50 26.11 -1.08
N ASN A 512 6.23 26.03 -1.43
CA ASN A 512 5.14 26.38 -0.54
C ASN A 512 5.13 25.48 0.71
N LYS A 513 4.61 26.00 1.83
CA LYS A 513 4.52 25.30 3.11
C LYS A 513 3.82 23.94 2.97
N SER A 514 2.73 23.87 2.24
CA SER A 514 1.97 22.63 1.97
C SER A 514 2.74 21.58 1.15
N VAL A 515 3.75 22.00 0.37
CA VAL A 515 4.57 21.10 -0.45
C VAL A 515 5.76 20.55 0.34
N TYR A 516 6.35 21.35 1.22
CA TYR A 516 7.58 20.98 1.90
C TYR A 516 7.41 20.84 3.43
N GLU A 517 7.16 21.95 4.17
CA GLU A 517 7.19 21.95 5.65
C GLU A 517 6.11 21.05 6.26
N ASP A 518 4.87 21.21 5.85
CA ASP A 518 3.75 20.45 6.41
C ASP A 518 3.94 18.95 6.16
N ARG A 519 4.43 18.58 4.97
CA ARG A 519 4.70 17.17 4.62
C ARG A 519 5.91 16.61 5.38
N LYS A 520 6.96 17.42 5.57
CA LYS A 520 8.13 17.04 6.37
C LYS A 520 7.72 16.78 7.82
N GLU A 521 6.93 17.67 8.40
CA GLU A 521 6.43 17.50 9.76
C GLU A 521 5.61 16.23 9.93
N GLN A 522 4.69 15.95 9.00
CA GLN A 522 3.91 14.72 9.01
C GLN A 522 4.78 13.47 8.84
N PHE A 523 5.78 13.53 7.98
CA PHE A 523 6.71 12.42 7.82
C PHE A 523 7.53 12.16 9.09
N ILE A 524 7.99 13.22 9.76
CA ILE A 524 8.66 13.14 11.06
C ILE A 524 7.74 12.51 12.11
N LYS A 525 6.47 12.94 12.21
CA LYS A 525 5.49 12.36 13.13
C LYS A 525 5.31 10.85 12.90
N ARG A 526 5.22 10.41 11.64
CA ARG A 526 5.10 8.98 11.31
C ARG A 526 6.34 8.19 11.70
N ILE A 527 7.53 8.69 11.37
CA ILE A 527 8.79 8.04 11.75
C ILE A 527 8.91 7.93 13.27
N ASN A 528 8.63 9.01 14.00
CA ASN A 528 8.67 9.00 15.46
C ASN A 528 7.63 8.04 16.06
N SER A 529 6.45 7.91 15.44
CA SER A 529 5.44 6.93 15.89
C SER A 529 5.95 5.49 15.75
N VAL A 530 6.68 5.16 14.69
CA VAL A 530 7.30 3.83 14.51
C VAL A 530 8.41 3.60 15.56
N ILE A 531 9.26 4.60 15.78
CA ILE A 531 10.33 4.51 16.80
C ILE A 531 9.72 4.30 18.19
N ASN A 532 8.73 5.13 18.56
CA ASN A 532 8.04 5.02 19.84
C ASN A 532 7.33 3.68 20.01
N TYR A 533 6.72 3.15 18.94
CA TYR A 533 6.11 1.83 18.95
C TYR A 533 7.15 0.72 19.18
N ALA A 534 8.27 0.79 18.49
CA ALA A 534 9.31 -0.24 18.57
C ALA A 534 10.05 -0.23 19.93
N GLN A 535 10.24 0.95 20.53
CA GLN A 535 10.94 1.12 21.79
C GLN A 535 10.04 1.10 23.04
N ASN A 536 8.71 1.00 22.84
CA ASN A 536 7.79 0.96 23.95
C ASN A 536 7.88 -0.39 24.69
N GLU A 537 7.94 -0.35 26.03
CA GLU A 537 8.00 -1.52 26.92
C GLU A 537 6.86 -1.55 27.96
N ARG A 538 5.97 -0.55 27.93
CA ARG A 538 4.97 -0.34 28.99
C ARG A 538 3.52 -0.47 28.52
N VAL A 539 3.24 -0.11 27.28
CA VAL A 539 1.88 -0.08 26.74
C VAL A 539 1.67 -1.24 25.82
N CYS A 540 0.59 -1.97 25.98
CA CYS A 540 0.20 -3.07 25.08
C CYS A 540 0.31 -2.67 23.61
N ARG A 541 0.97 -3.50 22.78
CA ARG A 541 1.22 -3.23 21.35
C ARG A 541 -0.07 -3.00 20.56
N SER A 542 -1.08 -3.83 20.78
CA SER A 542 -2.39 -3.67 20.14
C SER A 542 -3.04 -2.35 20.52
N ARG A 543 -3.05 -2.01 21.82
CA ARG A 543 -3.63 -0.78 22.31
C ARG A 543 -2.92 0.47 21.77
N GLN A 544 -1.60 0.42 21.63
CA GLN A 544 -0.83 1.53 21.03
C GLN A 544 -1.19 1.73 19.55
N LEU A 545 -1.34 0.64 18.76
CA LEU A 545 -1.79 0.71 17.37
C LEU A 545 -3.23 1.25 17.28
N LEU A 546 -4.13 0.73 18.08
CA LEU A 546 -5.53 1.16 18.11
C LEU A 546 -5.66 2.65 18.47
N SER A 547 -4.90 3.10 19.47
CA SER A 547 -4.84 4.52 19.85
C SER A 547 -4.32 5.41 18.70
N TYR A 548 -3.34 4.94 17.93
CA TYR A 548 -2.84 5.65 16.75
C TYR A 548 -3.93 5.88 15.70
N PHE A 549 -4.85 4.93 15.52
CA PHE A 549 -6.01 5.05 14.63
C PHE A 549 -7.25 5.69 15.28
N GLY A 550 -7.11 6.24 16.50
CA GLY A 550 -8.16 6.97 17.20
C GLY A 550 -9.07 6.12 18.11
N GLU A 551 -8.74 4.84 18.34
CA GLU A 551 -9.45 3.97 19.29
C GLU A 551 -8.77 4.03 20.66
N THR A 552 -9.18 4.96 21.52
CA THR A 552 -8.53 5.23 22.82
C THR A 552 -9.04 4.37 23.97
N LYS A 553 -10.18 3.67 23.81
CA LYS A 553 -10.85 2.88 24.87
C LYS A 553 -10.64 1.37 24.70
N SER A 554 -9.50 0.94 24.17
CA SER A 554 -9.17 -0.47 24.00
C SER A 554 -8.55 -1.05 25.27
N LYS A 555 -8.79 -2.37 25.50
CA LYS A 555 -8.15 -3.15 26.56
C LYS A 555 -6.80 -3.70 26.10
N ASP A 556 -5.99 -4.14 27.04
CA ASP A 556 -4.76 -4.86 26.74
C ASP A 556 -5.06 -6.21 26.10
N CYS A 557 -4.20 -6.65 25.18
CA CYS A 557 -4.48 -7.81 24.32
C CYS A 557 -4.04 -9.15 24.94
N GLU A 558 -3.32 -9.14 26.07
CA GLU A 558 -2.83 -10.30 26.83
C GLU A 558 -1.96 -11.30 26.04
N GLN A 559 -1.49 -10.91 24.83
CA GLN A 559 -0.74 -11.83 23.95
C GLN A 559 0.47 -11.19 23.26
N CYS A 560 0.67 -9.88 23.39
CA CYS A 560 1.86 -9.21 22.86
C CYS A 560 3.05 -9.37 23.82
N ASP A 561 4.26 -9.07 23.32
CA ASP A 561 5.50 -9.12 24.11
C ASP A 561 5.39 -8.33 25.42
N VAL A 562 4.82 -7.12 25.38
CA VAL A 562 4.66 -6.26 26.57
C VAL A 562 3.67 -6.84 27.59
N CYS A 563 2.51 -7.34 27.15
CA CYS A 563 1.56 -7.95 28.09
C CYS A 563 2.16 -9.20 28.74
N LEU A 564 2.86 -10.04 27.96
CA LEU A 564 3.47 -11.26 28.48
C LEU A 564 4.68 -10.99 29.39
N SER A 565 5.40 -9.86 29.23
CA SER A 565 6.46 -9.47 30.18
C SER A 565 5.88 -9.01 31.51
N HIS A 566 4.81 -8.21 31.49
CA HIS A 566 4.13 -7.77 32.73
C HIS A 566 3.57 -8.94 33.52
N THR A 567 2.92 -9.91 32.84
CA THR A 567 2.44 -11.12 33.52
C THR A 567 3.58 -11.90 34.19
N LYS A 568 4.76 -11.95 33.54
CA LYS A 568 5.92 -12.62 34.16
C LYS A 568 6.53 -11.83 35.31
N GLU A 569 6.53 -10.51 35.25
CA GLU A 569 6.98 -9.64 36.35
C GLU A 569 6.02 -9.77 37.53
N ASP A 570 4.71 -9.69 37.29
CA ASP A 570 3.69 -9.89 38.32
C ASP A 570 3.82 -11.28 38.99
N ASP A 571 3.99 -12.34 38.19
CA ASP A 571 4.24 -13.70 38.70
C ASP A 571 5.54 -13.79 39.52
N THR A 572 6.58 -13.03 39.15
CA THR A 572 7.86 -13.03 39.86
C THR A 572 7.74 -12.30 41.21
N ASP A 573 7.11 -11.13 41.20
CA ASP A 573 6.86 -10.35 42.43
C ASP A 573 5.95 -11.11 43.40
N GLU A 574 4.92 -11.78 42.90
CA GLU A 574 4.03 -12.61 43.71
C GLU A 574 4.74 -13.86 44.27
N LYS A 575 5.62 -14.50 43.48
CA LYS A 575 6.49 -15.58 43.94
C LYS A 575 7.41 -15.13 45.08
N GLU A 576 8.02 -13.97 44.92
CA GLU A 576 8.93 -13.41 45.92
C GLU A 576 8.21 -13.05 47.23
N LEU A 577 7.00 -12.51 47.10
CA LEU A 577 6.12 -12.23 48.24
C LEU A 577 5.73 -13.53 48.98
N ILE A 578 5.36 -14.58 48.28
CA ILE A 578 5.04 -15.90 48.86
C ILE A 578 6.29 -16.51 49.52
N ARG A 579 7.46 -16.39 48.91
CA ARG A 579 8.74 -16.84 49.50
C ARG A 579 9.01 -16.14 50.84
N GLU A 580 8.86 -14.81 50.86
CA GLU A 580 9.07 -14.00 52.06
C GLU A 580 8.06 -14.35 53.16
N GLN A 581 6.79 -14.58 52.82
CA GLN A 581 5.75 -15.03 53.72
C GLN A 581 6.04 -16.44 54.28
N LEU A 582 6.48 -17.37 53.47
CA LEU A 582 6.85 -18.73 53.89
C LEU A 582 8.06 -18.73 54.81
N LEU A 583 9.11 -18.00 54.48
CA LEU A 583 10.29 -17.86 55.33
C LEU A 583 9.95 -17.20 56.68
N THR A 584 9.10 -16.19 56.67
CA THR A 584 8.62 -15.52 57.87
C THR A 584 7.77 -16.47 58.73
N PHE A 585 6.89 -17.26 58.11
CA PHE A 585 6.05 -18.24 58.78
C PHE A 585 6.86 -19.38 59.42
N LEU A 586 7.93 -19.83 58.75
CA LEU A 586 8.81 -20.90 59.25
C LEU A 586 9.95 -20.40 60.16
N ALA A 587 10.03 -19.10 60.41
CA ALA A 587 11.14 -18.47 61.18
C ALA A 587 11.21 -18.89 62.66
N ASP A 588 10.16 -19.51 63.19
CA ASP A 588 10.13 -20.05 64.56
C ASP A 588 10.93 -21.34 64.75
N GLY A 589 11.45 -21.92 63.65
CA GLY A 589 12.25 -23.14 63.65
C GLY A 589 11.47 -24.43 63.99
N GLN A 590 10.12 -24.39 63.98
CA GLN A 590 9.30 -25.55 64.22
C GLN A 590 8.83 -26.23 62.89
N LYS A 591 8.35 -27.46 62.98
CA LYS A 591 7.73 -28.17 61.85
C LYS A 591 6.29 -27.75 61.70
N HIS A 592 5.95 -27.13 60.57
CA HIS A 592 4.57 -26.71 60.26
C HIS A 592 3.93 -27.62 59.22
N PRO A 593 2.69 -28.12 59.47
CA PRO A 593 2.00 -28.90 58.47
C PRO A 593 1.60 -28.05 57.28
N ILE A 594 1.71 -28.62 56.07
CA ILE A 594 1.39 -27.96 54.80
C ILE A 594 -0.03 -27.38 54.80
N THR A 595 -0.96 -27.94 55.59
CA THR A 595 -2.33 -27.46 55.69
C THR A 595 -2.47 -26.09 56.35
N GLU A 596 -1.52 -25.65 57.17
CA GLU A 596 -1.50 -24.32 57.79
C GLU A 596 -1.07 -23.25 56.76
N ILE A 597 -0.22 -23.61 55.84
CA ILE A 597 0.30 -22.74 54.78
C ILE A 597 -0.77 -22.41 53.72
N ARG A 598 -1.79 -23.26 53.59
CA ARG A 598 -2.91 -23.09 52.63
C ARG A 598 -3.69 -21.77 52.87
N GLN A 599 -3.52 -21.12 53.98
CA GLN A 599 -4.17 -19.85 54.32
C GLN A 599 -3.40 -18.61 53.84
N LEU A 600 -2.18 -18.76 53.28
CA LEU A 600 -1.34 -17.64 52.89
C LEU A 600 -1.74 -17.02 51.53
N ASN A 601 -2.33 -17.81 50.65
CA ASN A 601 -2.81 -17.34 49.34
C ASN A 601 -3.99 -18.18 48.87
N ASP A 602 -4.95 -17.57 48.17
CA ASP A 602 -6.13 -18.23 47.62
C ASP A 602 -5.78 -19.18 46.44
N ASP A 603 -4.70 -18.91 45.69
CA ASP A 603 -4.18 -19.78 44.64
C ASP A 603 -3.20 -20.81 45.20
N TRP A 604 -3.77 -21.91 45.69
CA TRP A 604 -3.00 -23.00 46.28
C TRP A 604 -2.05 -23.70 45.32
N ASP A 605 -2.39 -23.80 44.04
CA ASP A 605 -1.54 -24.44 43.02
C ASP A 605 -0.26 -23.62 42.80
N PHE A 606 -0.37 -22.30 42.82
CA PHE A 606 0.76 -21.36 42.75
C PHE A 606 1.65 -21.44 43.98
N VAL A 607 1.09 -21.47 45.17
CA VAL A 607 1.84 -21.66 46.42
C VAL A 607 2.60 -22.98 46.42
N GLN A 608 1.99 -24.07 45.97
CA GLN A 608 2.66 -25.36 45.85
C GLN A 608 3.84 -25.33 44.88
N GLN A 609 3.70 -24.58 43.79
CA GLN A 609 4.79 -24.40 42.83
C GLN A 609 5.98 -23.68 43.47
N VAL A 610 5.73 -22.57 44.16
CA VAL A 610 6.77 -21.80 44.86
C VAL A 610 7.44 -22.66 45.96
N MET A 611 6.67 -23.40 46.74
CA MET A 611 7.21 -24.32 47.75
C MET A 611 8.14 -25.40 47.14
N ARG A 612 7.79 -25.98 45.99
CA ARG A 612 8.65 -26.96 45.29
C ARG A 612 9.95 -26.33 44.82
N GLU A 613 9.88 -25.11 44.30
CA GLU A 613 11.07 -24.35 43.87
C GLU A 613 11.99 -24.10 45.10
N MET A 614 11.44 -23.62 46.25
CA MET A 614 12.20 -23.37 47.49
C MET A 614 12.81 -24.65 48.11
N VAL A 615 12.13 -25.78 47.98
CA VAL A 615 12.68 -27.09 48.41
C VAL A 615 13.83 -27.53 47.53
N LEU A 616 13.74 -27.32 46.20
CA LEU A 616 14.81 -27.63 45.24
C LEU A 616 16.02 -26.72 45.43
N GLU A 617 15.82 -25.48 45.84
CA GLU A 617 16.85 -24.50 46.13
C GLU A 617 17.42 -24.61 47.57
N GLU A 618 16.95 -25.60 48.34
CA GLU A 618 17.36 -25.85 49.74
C GLU A 618 17.04 -24.68 50.70
N GLU A 619 16.13 -23.79 50.32
CA GLU A 619 15.68 -22.68 51.19
C GLU A 619 14.75 -23.16 52.30
N ILE A 620 13.97 -24.22 52.05
CA ILE A 620 13.12 -24.90 53.03
C ILE A 620 13.26 -26.41 52.89
N LEU A 621 13.02 -27.13 53.97
CA LEU A 621 13.04 -28.58 54.00
C LEU A 621 11.62 -29.15 54.09
N MET A 622 11.39 -30.27 53.42
CA MET A 622 10.12 -31.01 53.47
C MET A 622 10.33 -32.38 54.11
N ASP A 623 9.67 -32.58 55.27
CA ASP A 623 9.69 -33.86 56.00
C ASP A 623 8.27 -34.43 56.02
N GLY A 624 7.95 -35.29 55.05
CA GLY A 624 6.61 -35.83 54.81
C GLY A 624 5.59 -34.72 54.50
N SER A 625 4.65 -34.42 55.40
CA SER A 625 3.62 -33.37 55.26
C SER A 625 3.99 -32.11 56.03
N PHE A 626 5.20 -31.96 56.45
CA PHE A 626 5.69 -30.81 57.23
C PHE A 626 6.78 -30.06 56.52
N LEU A 627 6.79 -28.75 56.69
CA LEU A 627 7.84 -27.85 56.23
C LEU A 627 8.62 -27.27 57.40
N LEU A 628 9.89 -27.01 57.23
CA LEU A 628 10.79 -26.37 58.21
C LEU A 628 11.93 -25.66 57.50
N LEU A 629 12.57 -24.74 58.20
CA LEU A 629 13.84 -24.16 57.71
C LEU A 629 14.99 -25.15 57.84
N PRO A 630 16.02 -25.08 56.94
CA PRO A 630 17.19 -25.94 56.98
C PRO A 630 17.96 -25.91 58.31
#